data_322a335572114cef1cd869ac9b441d5c
#
_entry.id   322a335572114cef1cd869ac9b441d5c
#
_cell.length_a   1.000
_cell.length_b   1.000
_cell.length_c   1.000
_cell.angle_alpha   90.00
_cell.angle_beta   90.00
_cell.angle_gamma   90.00
#
_symmetry.space_group_name_H-M   'P 1'
#
loop_
_entity.id
_entity.type
_entity.pdbx_description
1 polymer ?
#
loop_
_entity_poly.entity_id
_entity_poly.type
_entity_poly.pdbx_seq_one_letter_code
_entity_poly.pdbx_strand_id
1 'polypeptide(L)'
;MDYSYMFAGLTGTFAGFDSYEKYFKINELGLLNLLDAIRKSEFRPKVVFPSTRLVYKGSDKPIKENDEKETKTLYAVNKLACEGILYAYKQSFDIPYTIVRICIPYGNLLSTDYSFGTVGFFIRQAKAGNAIPLYGGGYIKRTFTHIEDLCYQVVNVAMKEESNGEIYNIGGQKLSLREVAEFIAQKFGSKVVTVEWPERDLRIESDNTYFDDSKIRSLLKLSEYKQFDEFTKDI
;
A
#
# COMPACT_ATOMS: atom_id res chain seq x y z
N MET A 1 -0.27 -13.61 -23.01
CA MET A 1 -0.14 -12.59 -21.92
C MET A 1 0.33 -13.33 -20.71
N ASP A 2 1.50 -12.94 -20.17
CA ASP A 2 2.15 -13.71 -19.10
C ASP A 2 1.77 -13.24 -17.69
N TYR A 3 1.37 -11.96 -17.56
CA TYR A 3 1.02 -11.34 -16.29
C TYR A 3 -0.25 -10.50 -16.39
N SER A 4 -1.05 -10.50 -15.34
CA SER A 4 -2.22 -9.63 -15.15
C SER A 4 -2.05 -8.82 -13.87
N TYR A 5 -1.79 -7.52 -13.99
CA TYR A 5 -1.65 -6.59 -12.86
C TYR A 5 -3.01 -6.03 -12.49
N MET A 6 -3.63 -6.56 -11.43
CA MET A 6 -4.99 -6.20 -10.99
C MET A 6 -5.00 -4.95 -10.08
N PHE A 7 -4.61 -3.80 -10.64
CA PHE A 7 -4.62 -2.52 -9.91
C PHE A 7 -5.98 -1.81 -9.92
N ALA A 8 -6.93 -2.28 -10.72
CA ALA A 8 -8.30 -1.76 -10.71
C ALA A 8 -8.94 -2.01 -9.33
N GLY A 9 -9.27 -0.94 -8.63
CA GLY A 9 -9.84 -1.06 -7.29
C GLY A 9 -10.12 0.30 -6.64
N LEU A 10 -11.11 0.32 -5.77
CA LEU A 10 -11.39 1.48 -4.91
C LEU A 10 -10.55 1.41 -3.65
N THR A 11 -10.07 2.57 -3.21
CA THR A 11 -9.29 2.75 -1.99
C THR A 11 -9.98 3.73 -1.05
N GLY A 12 -9.53 3.81 0.19
CA GLY A 12 -10.04 4.74 1.19
C GLY A 12 -10.58 4.02 2.42
N THR A 13 -10.47 4.68 3.56
CA THR A 13 -10.81 4.07 4.85
C THR A 13 -12.31 4.16 5.16
N PHE A 14 -12.92 5.34 5.02
CA PHE A 14 -14.35 5.54 5.32
C PHE A 14 -15.28 5.36 4.13
N ALA A 15 -14.84 5.72 2.93
CA ALA A 15 -15.66 5.65 1.73
C ALA A 15 -16.24 4.23 1.47
N GLY A 16 -15.59 3.19 1.98
CA GLY A 16 -16.08 1.83 1.91
C GLY A 16 -17.40 1.62 2.68
N PHE A 17 -17.55 2.23 3.86
CA PHE A 17 -18.79 2.13 4.64
C PHE A 17 -19.95 2.85 3.97
N ASP A 18 -19.70 4.01 3.36
CA ASP A 18 -20.72 4.82 2.67
C ASP A 18 -21.11 4.22 1.31
N SER A 19 -20.26 3.38 0.72
CA SER A 19 -20.43 2.83 -0.64
C SER A 19 -20.08 1.34 -0.71
N TYR A 20 -20.45 0.54 0.30
CA TYR A 20 -20.02 -0.86 0.44
C TYR A 20 -20.31 -1.73 -0.79
N GLU A 21 -21.47 -1.57 -1.43
CA GLU A 21 -21.80 -2.32 -2.65
C GLU A 21 -20.82 -2.03 -3.79
N LYS A 22 -20.44 -0.76 -3.96
CA LYS A 22 -19.49 -0.36 -5.00
C LYS A 22 -18.10 -0.94 -4.72
N TYR A 23 -17.68 -0.96 -3.45
CA TYR A 23 -16.42 -1.57 -3.05
C TYR A 23 -16.41 -3.07 -3.30
N PHE A 24 -17.47 -3.78 -2.91
CA PHE A 24 -17.64 -5.20 -3.20
C PHE A 24 -17.61 -5.49 -4.71
N LYS A 25 -18.42 -4.77 -5.49
CA LYS A 25 -18.52 -4.98 -6.94
C LYS A 25 -17.19 -4.74 -7.67
N ILE A 26 -16.44 -3.71 -7.28
CA ILE A 26 -15.19 -3.35 -7.97
C ILE A 26 -14.02 -4.18 -7.43
N ASN A 27 -13.85 -4.28 -6.12
CA ASN A 27 -12.66 -4.89 -5.53
C ASN A 27 -12.74 -6.43 -5.54
N GLU A 28 -13.86 -7.02 -5.13
CA GLU A 28 -13.99 -8.47 -5.01
C GLU A 28 -14.57 -9.11 -6.26
N LEU A 29 -15.76 -8.66 -6.70
CA LEU A 29 -16.40 -9.22 -7.91
C LEU A 29 -15.55 -8.95 -9.17
N GLY A 30 -14.86 -7.80 -9.23
CA GLY A 30 -13.91 -7.50 -10.31
C GLY A 30 -12.79 -8.54 -10.39
N LEU A 31 -12.20 -8.92 -9.25
CA LEU A 31 -11.19 -9.99 -9.20
C LEU A 31 -11.78 -11.35 -9.57
N LEU A 32 -12.96 -11.69 -9.05
CA LEU A 32 -13.65 -12.95 -9.37
C LEU A 32 -13.93 -13.07 -10.88
N ASN A 33 -14.37 -11.99 -11.53
CA ASN A 33 -14.61 -11.97 -12.98
C ASN A 33 -13.30 -12.21 -13.77
N LEU A 34 -12.19 -11.60 -13.34
CA LEU A 34 -10.88 -11.84 -13.95
C LEU A 34 -10.47 -13.33 -13.79
N LEU A 35 -10.56 -13.86 -12.59
CA LEU A 35 -10.17 -15.24 -12.28
C LEU A 35 -11.06 -16.25 -13.00
N ASP A 36 -12.36 -15.98 -13.12
CA ASP A 36 -13.29 -16.84 -13.87
C ASP A 36 -12.98 -16.82 -15.39
N ALA A 37 -12.62 -15.66 -15.93
CA ALA A 37 -12.17 -15.56 -17.32
C ALA A 37 -10.86 -16.33 -17.56
N ILE A 38 -9.88 -16.19 -16.65
CA ILE A 38 -8.61 -16.94 -16.72
C ILE A 38 -8.88 -18.46 -16.64
N ARG A 39 -9.72 -18.91 -15.70
CA ARG A 39 -10.06 -20.32 -15.51
C ARG A 39 -10.69 -20.95 -16.75
N LYS A 40 -11.47 -20.18 -17.51
CA LYS A 40 -12.13 -20.62 -18.76
C LYS A 40 -11.24 -20.51 -20.01
N SER A 41 -10.11 -19.84 -19.90
CA SER A 41 -9.15 -19.63 -21.00
C SER A 41 -8.09 -20.74 -21.02
N GLU A 42 -7.44 -20.91 -22.16
CA GLU A 42 -6.22 -21.72 -22.29
C GLU A 42 -4.99 -20.99 -21.72
N PHE A 43 -5.07 -19.67 -21.58
CA PHE A 43 -3.99 -18.86 -21.02
C PHE A 43 -4.06 -18.81 -19.50
N ARG A 44 -2.91 -18.91 -18.85
CA ARG A 44 -2.76 -18.87 -17.38
C ARG A 44 -1.80 -17.77 -16.95
N PRO A 45 -2.17 -16.49 -17.14
CA PRO A 45 -1.31 -15.39 -16.70
C PRO A 45 -1.18 -15.41 -15.17
N LYS A 46 0.01 -15.08 -14.68
CA LYS A 46 0.20 -14.85 -13.24
C LYS A 46 -0.52 -13.56 -12.82
N VAL A 47 -1.41 -13.66 -11.84
CA VAL A 47 -2.14 -12.50 -11.30
C VAL A 47 -1.27 -11.80 -10.26
N VAL A 48 -0.92 -10.55 -10.50
CA VAL A 48 -0.21 -9.68 -9.54
C VAL A 48 -1.25 -8.81 -8.85
N PHE A 49 -1.42 -9.01 -7.55
CA PHE A 49 -2.49 -8.37 -6.79
C PHE A 49 -1.92 -7.39 -5.75
N PRO A 50 -2.24 -6.09 -5.85
CA PRO A 50 -1.87 -5.09 -4.84
C PRO A 50 -2.83 -5.19 -3.65
N SER A 51 -2.31 -5.68 -2.54
CA SER A 51 -2.96 -5.63 -1.23
C SER A 51 -2.45 -4.44 -0.43
N THR A 52 -2.68 -4.38 0.87
CA THR A 52 -2.48 -3.20 1.69
C THR A 52 -1.94 -3.51 3.08
N ARG A 53 -1.24 -2.53 3.68
CA ARG A 53 -0.88 -2.56 5.11
C ARG A 53 -2.09 -2.67 6.04
N LEU A 54 -3.26 -2.19 5.60
CA LEU A 54 -4.48 -2.13 6.43
C LEU A 54 -5.05 -3.50 6.78
N VAL A 55 -4.52 -4.59 6.21
CA VAL A 55 -4.87 -5.95 6.63
C VAL A 55 -4.21 -6.36 7.95
N TYR A 56 -3.18 -5.65 8.39
CA TYR A 56 -2.41 -5.97 9.58
C TYR A 56 -2.93 -5.28 10.84
N LYS A 57 -2.80 -5.97 11.95
CA LYS A 57 -2.79 -5.37 13.28
C LYS A 57 -1.50 -4.56 13.47
N GLY A 58 -1.62 -3.39 14.10
CA GLY A 58 -0.46 -2.56 14.41
C GLY A 58 0.53 -3.24 15.35
N SER A 59 1.82 -2.90 15.22
CA SER A 59 2.90 -3.51 15.99
C SER A 59 4.06 -2.55 16.21
N ASP A 60 4.70 -2.61 17.39
CA ASP A 60 5.94 -1.88 17.65
C ASP A 60 7.18 -2.54 17.01
N LYS A 61 7.00 -3.74 16.44
CA LYS A 61 8.03 -4.45 15.67
C LYS A 61 7.73 -4.36 14.18
N PRO A 62 8.76 -4.52 13.30
CA PRO A 62 8.53 -4.64 11.87
C PRO A 62 7.59 -5.81 11.58
N ILE A 63 6.56 -5.58 10.75
CA ILE A 63 5.49 -6.54 10.47
C ILE A 63 5.90 -7.45 9.32
N LYS A 64 5.84 -8.77 9.55
CA LYS A 64 6.06 -9.82 8.56
C LYS A 64 4.76 -10.25 7.90
N GLU A 65 4.86 -10.94 6.76
CA GLU A 65 3.71 -11.39 5.97
C GLU A 65 2.76 -12.31 6.75
N ASN A 66 3.27 -13.06 7.71
CA ASN A 66 2.49 -14.01 8.52
C ASN A 66 1.97 -13.42 9.83
N ASP A 67 2.30 -12.17 10.17
CA ASP A 67 1.86 -11.55 11.41
C ASP A 67 0.34 -11.36 11.45
N GLU A 68 -0.18 -11.09 12.66
CA GLU A 68 -1.60 -10.99 12.96
C GLU A 68 -2.32 -9.97 12.06
N LYS A 69 -3.53 -10.35 11.62
CA LYS A 69 -4.41 -9.52 10.79
C LYS A 69 -5.50 -8.88 11.63
N GLU A 70 -5.77 -7.60 11.36
CA GLU A 70 -6.88 -6.85 11.95
C GLU A 70 -7.49 -5.92 10.90
N THR A 71 -8.70 -6.24 10.45
CA THR A 71 -9.37 -5.46 9.40
C THR A 71 -10.35 -4.46 10.01
N LYS A 72 -9.91 -3.22 10.24
CA LYS A 72 -10.74 -2.13 10.81
C LYS A 72 -11.58 -1.36 9.77
N THR A 73 -11.41 -1.65 8.47
CA THR A 73 -12.12 -0.96 7.38
C THR A 73 -12.65 -1.95 6.37
N LEU A 74 -13.76 -1.62 5.67
CA LEU A 74 -14.29 -2.48 4.59
C LEU A 74 -13.27 -2.65 3.44
N TYR A 75 -12.46 -1.62 3.17
CA TYR A 75 -11.37 -1.76 2.21
C TYR A 75 -10.36 -2.84 2.62
N ALA A 76 -9.98 -2.89 3.90
CA ALA A 76 -9.08 -3.93 4.40
C ALA A 76 -9.72 -5.32 4.33
N VAL A 77 -11.01 -5.43 4.68
CA VAL A 77 -11.79 -6.67 4.53
C VAL A 77 -11.80 -7.15 3.09
N ASN A 78 -12.13 -6.28 2.12
CA ASN A 78 -12.13 -6.63 0.70
C ASN A 78 -10.74 -7.11 0.23
N LYS A 79 -9.66 -6.40 0.63
CA LYS A 79 -8.31 -6.80 0.23
C LYS A 79 -7.92 -8.16 0.80
N LEU A 80 -8.22 -8.42 2.07
CA LEU A 80 -7.94 -9.71 2.70
C LEU A 80 -8.81 -10.84 2.11
N ALA A 81 -10.07 -10.56 1.80
CA ALA A 81 -10.95 -11.50 1.09
C ALA A 81 -10.37 -11.86 -0.30
N CYS A 82 -9.88 -10.85 -1.05
CA CYS A 82 -9.22 -11.07 -2.34
C CYS A 82 -7.96 -11.94 -2.23
N GLU A 83 -7.15 -11.78 -1.17
CA GLU A 83 -6.00 -12.67 -0.90
C GLU A 83 -6.47 -14.12 -0.74
N GLY A 84 -7.55 -14.35 0.01
CA GLY A 84 -8.16 -15.69 0.18
C GLY A 84 -8.76 -16.24 -1.11
N ILE A 85 -9.39 -15.40 -1.92
CA ILE A 85 -9.93 -15.79 -3.25
C ILE A 85 -8.79 -16.26 -4.17
N LEU A 86 -7.69 -15.52 -4.24
CA LEU A 86 -6.51 -15.92 -5.05
C LEU A 86 -5.95 -17.26 -4.60
N TYR A 87 -5.81 -17.45 -3.29
CA TYR A 87 -5.38 -18.74 -2.73
C TYR A 87 -6.32 -19.87 -3.15
N ALA A 88 -7.64 -19.70 -3.03
CA ALA A 88 -8.62 -20.72 -3.40
C ALA A 88 -8.56 -21.07 -4.90
N TYR A 89 -8.40 -20.06 -5.77
CA TYR A 89 -8.27 -20.30 -7.21
C TYR A 89 -6.95 -20.97 -7.59
N LYS A 90 -5.87 -20.67 -6.87
CA LYS A 90 -4.60 -21.40 -7.03
C LYS A 90 -4.76 -22.88 -6.67
N GLN A 91 -5.41 -23.18 -5.53
CA GLN A 91 -5.62 -24.56 -5.10
C GLN A 91 -6.56 -25.35 -6.03
N SER A 92 -7.62 -24.70 -6.53
CA SER A 92 -8.66 -25.39 -7.30
C SER A 92 -8.38 -25.46 -8.81
N PHE A 93 -7.66 -24.48 -9.36
CA PHE A 93 -7.50 -24.31 -10.81
C PHE A 93 -6.04 -24.05 -11.24
N ASP A 94 -5.11 -24.12 -10.31
CA ASP A 94 -3.67 -23.83 -10.52
C ASP A 94 -3.38 -22.48 -11.19
N ILE A 95 -4.22 -21.46 -10.91
CA ILE A 95 -3.98 -20.09 -11.40
C ILE A 95 -2.85 -19.45 -10.58
N PRO A 96 -1.72 -19.10 -11.22
CA PRO A 96 -0.58 -18.52 -10.51
C PRO A 96 -0.88 -17.10 -10.06
N TYR A 97 -0.41 -16.73 -8.87
CA TYR A 97 -0.53 -15.34 -8.35
C TYR A 97 0.68 -14.92 -7.53
N THR A 98 0.84 -13.62 -7.39
CA THR A 98 1.73 -12.99 -6.40
C THR A 98 0.99 -11.83 -5.75
N ILE A 99 0.96 -11.78 -4.43
CA ILE A 99 0.34 -10.68 -3.67
C ILE A 99 1.45 -9.75 -3.17
N VAL A 100 1.26 -8.45 -3.37
CA VAL A 100 2.15 -7.41 -2.85
C VAL A 100 1.38 -6.50 -1.89
N ARG A 101 1.75 -6.48 -0.62
CA ARG A 101 1.16 -5.58 0.37
C ARG A 101 1.93 -4.27 0.36
N ILE A 102 1.21 -3.19 0.07
CA ILE A 102 1.77 -1.85 -0.08
C ILE A 102 1.40 -1.02 1.16
N CYS A 103 2.36 -0.23 1.68
CA CYS A 103 2.13 0.66 2.81
C CYS A 103 1.80 2.08 2.30
N ILE A 104 2.75 2.99 2.25
CA ILE A 104 2.53 4.36 1.76
C ILE A 104 3.46 4.60 0.57
N PRO A 105 2.95 4.54 -0.67
CA PRO A 105 3.70 4.95 -1.83
C PRO A 105 3.77 6.48 -1.91
N TYR A 106 4.87 7.01 -2.44
CA TYR A 106 5.05 8.44 -2.70
C TYR A 106 5.84 8.68 -3.98
N GLY A 107 5.78 9.91 -4.48
CA GLY A 107 6.36 10.30 -5.76
C GLY A 107 5.43 10.06 -6.95
N ASN A 108 5.77 10.62 -8.09
CA ASN A 108 5.07 10.44 -9.36
C ASN A 108 6.06 10.16 -10.47
N LEU A 109 5.72 9.28 -11.41
CA LEU A 109 6.54 9.00 -12.59
C LEU A 109 6.28 9.96 -13.76
N LEU A 110 5.06 10.46 -13.89
CA LEU A 110 4.59 11.16 -15.10
C LEU A 110 4.09 12.59 -14.85
N SER A 111 3.97 13.02 -13.59
CA SER A 111 3.39 14.31 -13.23
C SER A 111 4.01 14.87 -11.97
N THR A 112 4.08 16.19 -11.87
CA THR A 112 4.45 16.92 -10.64
C THR A 112 3.24 17.24 -9.76
N ASP A 113 2.03 16.79 -10.14
CA ASP A 113 0.85 16.92 -9.30
C ASP A 113 0.82 15.78 -8.26
N TYR A 114 1.16 16.12 -7.03
CA TYR A 114 1.17 15.22 -5.87
C TYR A 114 -0.17 15.29 -5.13
N SER A 115 -1.27 15.09 -5.84
CA SER A 115 -2.62 15.31 -5.29
C SER A 115 -3.17 14.15 -4.45
N PHE A 116 -2.58 12.96 -4.53
CA PHE A 116 -3.12 11.76 -3.90
C PHE A 116 -2.34 11.29 -2.66
N GLY A 117 -3.06 10.71 -1.70
CA GLY A 117 -2.52 10.06 -0.50
C GLY A 117 -1.96 11.03 0.54
N THR A 118 -1.37 10.47 1.59
CA THR A 118 -0.87 11.22 2.75
C THR A 118 0.22 12.21 2.37
N VAL A 119 1.20 11.78 1.59
CA VAL A 119 2.31 12.64 1.14
C VAL A 119 1.80 13.76 0.23
N GLY A 120 0.91 13.43 -0.71
CA GLY A 120 0.28 14.42 -1.58
C GLY A 120 -0.53 15.47 -0.79
N PHE A 121 -1.25 15.03 0.26
CA PHE A 121 -1.95 15.96 1.15
C PHE A 121 -0.99 16.91 1.86
N PHE A 122 0.12 16.42 2.40
CA PHE A 122 1.13 17.25 3.08
C PHE A 122 1.76 18.26 2.11
N ILE A 123 2.12 17.84 0.91
CA ILE A 123 2.69 18.72 -0.13
C ILE A 123 1.69 19.84 -0.50
N ARG A 124 0.41 19.49 -0.71
CA ARG A 124 -0.61 20.51 -1.01
C ARG A 124 -0.77 21.54 0.11
N GLN A 125 -0.82 21.10 1.37
CA GLN A 125 -0.90 22.02 2.50
C GLN A 125 0.30 22.97 2.52
N ALA A 126 1.50 22.42 2.41
CA ALA A 126 2.73 23.21 2.46
C ALA A 126 2.84 24.19 1.26
N LYS A 127 2.54 23.75 0.03
CA LYS A 127 2.53 24.62 -1.18
C LYS A 127 1.50 25.75 -1.08
N ALA A 128 0.38 25.51 -0.40
CA ALA A 128 -0.63 26.54 -0.15
C ALA A 128 -0.27 27.50 1.01
N GLY A 129 0.91 27.35 1.62
CA GLY A 129 1.33 28.16 2.78
C GLY A 129 0.63 27.77 4.09
N ASN A 130 -0.16 26.67 4.08
CA ASN A 130 -0.86 26.20 5.27
C ASN A 130 0.06 25.33 6.13
N ALA A 131 -0.22 25.29 7.45
CA ALA A 131 0.40 24.31 8.33
C ALA A 131 -0.06 22.89 7.98
N ILE A 132 0.83 21.90 8.16
CA ILE A 132 0.52 20.49 7.98
C ILE A 132 -0.04 19.95 9.29
N PRO A 133 -1.35 19.58 9.36
CA PRO A 133 -1.95 19.05 10.56
C PRO A 133 -1.59 17.56 10.75
N LEU A 134 -1.15 17.18 11.94
CA LEU A 134 -0.85 15.82 12.33
C LEU A 134 -1.68 15.40 13.53
N TYR A 135 -2.54 14.42 13.35
CA TYR A 135 -3.29 13.80 14.43
C TYR A 135 -2.35 13.15 15.44
N GLY A 136 -2.56 13.47 16.74
CA GLY A 136 -1.75 12.94 17.84
C GLY A 136 -0.25 13.18 17.70
N GLY A 137 0.15 14.23 16.94
CA GLY A 137 1.54 14.58 16.71
C GLY A 137 2.26 13.78 15.61
N GLY A 138 1.60 12.81 14.99
CA GLY A 138 2.13 12.08 13.83
C GLY A 138 3.27 11.11 14.12
N TYR A 139 3.39 10.60 15.34
CA TYR A 139 4.47 9.68 15.74
C TYR A 139 4.33 8.26 15.21
N ILE A 140 3.18 7.92 14.63
CA ILE A 140 2.91 6.61 14.06
C ILE A 140 3.85 6.34 12.88
N LYS A 141 4.49 5.17 12.89
CA LYS A 141 5.49 4.76 11.90
C LYS A 141 4.87 3.95 10.78
N ARG A 142 5.37 4.18 9.56
CA ARG A 142 4.94 3.51 8.32
C ARG A 142 6.17 3.17 7.46
N THR A 143 5.98 2.27 6.51
CA THR A 143 6.92 2.10 5.40
C THR A 143 6.53 3.04 4.28
N PHE A 144 7.44 3.93 3.91
CA PHE A 144 7.30 4.84 2.78
C PHE A 144 8.12 4.32 1.61
N THR A 145 7.48 4.10 0.47
CA THR A 145 8.13 3.52 -0.71
C THR A 145 8.06 4.51 -1.87
N HIS A 146 9.21 4.93 -2.40
CA HIS A 146 9.25 5.74 -3.61
C HIS A 146 8.62 4.99 -4.78
N ILE A 147 7.90 5.69 -5.66
CA ILE A 147 7.15 5.05 -6.75
C ILE A 147 8.03 4.23 -7.69
N GLU A 148 9.27 4.65 -7.94
CA GLU A 148 10.21 3.87 -8.76
C GLU A 148 10.60 2.56 -8.08
N ASP A 149 10.89 2.60 -6.75
CA ASP A 149 11.20 1.40 -5.98
C ASP A 149 9.99 0.47 -5.89
N LEU A 150 8.77 1.04 -5.76
CA LEU A 150 7.53 0.27 -5.79
C LEU A 150 7.37 -0.46 -7.12
N CYS A 151 7.47 0.26 -8.24
CA CYS A 151 7.33 -0.33 -9.57
C CYS A 151 8.41 -1.39 -9.83
N TYR A 152 9.66 -1.11 -9.45
CA TYR A 152 10.74 -2.08 -9.57
C TYR A 152 10.43 -3.38 -8.80
N GLN A 153 10.03 -3.26 -7.53
CA GLN A 153 9.73 -4.41 -6.68
C GLN A 153 8.53 -5.20 -7.23
N VAL A 154 7.43 -4.52 -7.60
CA VAL A 154 6.21 -5.18 -8.11
C VAL A 154 6.47 -5.94 -9.41
N VAL A 155 7.19 -5.34 -10.34
CA VAL A 155 7.49 -5.99 -11.63
C VAL A 155 8.45 -7.16 -11.44
N ASN A 156 9.56 -6.94 -10.71
CA ASN A 156 10.58 -7.97 -10.58
C ASN A 156 10.17 -9.14 -9.68
N VAL A 157 9.36 -8.90 -8.62
CA VAL A 157 8.83 -10.02 -7.82
C VAL A 157 7.86 -10.88 -8.63
N ALA A 158 7.02 -10.25 -9.48
CA ALA A 158 6.10 -10.98 -10.34
C ALA A 158 6.82 -11.94 -11.30
N MET A 159 8.00 -11.54 -11.80
CA MET A 159 8.80 -12.32 -12.75
C MET A 159 9.54 -13.51 -12.11
N LYS A 160 9.57 -13.62 -10.78
CA LYS A 160 10.20 -14.75 -10.09
C LYS A 160 9.27 -15.94 -10.01
N GLU A 161 9.76 -17.13 -10.33
CA GLU A 161 9.02 -18.39 -10.15
C GLU A 161 8.70 -18.64 -8.68
N GLU A 162 9.64 -18.34 -7.78
CA GLU A 162 9.52 -18.50 -6.34
C GLU A 162 8.43 -17.62 -5.72
N SER A 163 7.94 -16.63 -6.47
CA SER A 163 6.84 -15.75 -6.00
C SER A 163 5.45 -16.31 -6.27
N ASN A 164 5.36 -17.46 -6.95
CA ASN A 164 4.08 -18.05 -7.30
C ASN A 164 3.35 -18.60 -6.07
N GLY A 165 2.20 -18.04 -5.76
CA GLY A 165 1.40 -18.37 -4.57
C GLY A 165 1.84 -17.64 -3.30
N GLU A 166 2.73 -16.67 -3.41
CA GLU A 166 3.36 -16.02 -2.28
C GLU A 166 2.86 -14.58 -2.06
N ILE A 167 3.05 -14.12 -0.82
CA ILE A 167 2.75 -12.74 -0.38
C ILE A 167 4.06 -12.06 -0.02
N TYR A 168 4.20 -10.79 -0.43
CA TYR A 168 5.36 -9.97 -0.12
C TYR A 168 4.95 -8.61 0.43
N ASN A 169 5.60 -8.20 1.51
CA ASN A 169 5.59 -6.82 1.97
C ASN A 169 6.53 -5.98 1.09
N ILE A 170 6.02 -4.94 0.46
CA ILE A 170 6.85 -4.02 -0.34
C ILE A 170 7.73 -3.21 0.59
N GLY A 171 9.02 -3.26 0.34
CA GLY A 171 10.03 -2.56 1.13
C GLY A 171 10.10 -1.07 0.84
N GLY A 172 10.70 -0.34 1.77
CA GLY A 172 10.89 1.10 1.70
C GLY A 172 11.48 1.65 2.99
N GLN A 173 11.51 2.96 3.12
CA GLN A 173 12.04 3.64 4.28
C GLN A 173 11.02 3.66 5.44
N LYS A 174 11.47 3.31 6.65
CA LYS A 174 10.67 3.42 7.87
C LYS A 174 10.74 4.85 8.39
N LEU A 175 9.62 5.55 8.37
CA LEU A 175 9.46 6.91 8.88
C LEU A 175 8.17 7.05 9.68
N SER A 176 8.13 8.02 10.60
CA SER A 176 6.88 8.51 11.18
C SER A 176 6.21 9.51 10.24
N LEU A 177 4.91 9.72 10.40
CA LEU A 177 4.19 10.78 9.67
C LEU A 177 4.77 12.16 9.99
N ARG A 178 5.29 12.35 11.21
CA ARG A 178 5.94 13.59 11.64
C ARG A 178 7.21 13.86 10.85
N GLU A 179 8.14 12.89 10.77
CA GLU A 179 9.39 13.05 9.99
C GLU A 179 9.09 13.43 8.54
N VAL A 180 8.14 12.75 7.92
CA VAL A 180 7.70 13.04 6.53
C VAL A 180 7.12 14.45 6.41
N ALA A 181 6.26 14.86 7.34
CA ALA A 181 5.68 16.20 7.33
C ALA A 181 6.74 17.29 7.58
N GLU A 182 7.72 17.04 8.44
CA GLU A 182 8.82 17.96 8.73
C GLU A 182 9.75 18.17 7.52
N PHE A 183 10.11 17.10 6.79
CA PHE A 183 10.85 17.23 5.53
C PHE A 183 10.11 18.11 4.51
N ILE A 184 8.80 17.89 4.34
CA ILE A 184 7.98 18.67 3.41
C ILE A 184 7.83 20.12 3.92
N ALA A 185 7.56 20.33 5.21
CA ALA A 185 7.42 21.65 5.79
C ALA A 185 8.70 22.47 5.64
N GLN A 186 9.86 21.87 5.87
CA GLN A 186 11.16 22.51 5.66
C GLN A 186 11.36 22.95 4.21
N LYS A 187 11.02 22.10 3.24
CA LYS A 187 11.15 22.39 1.79
C LYS A 187 10.33 23.62 1.37
N PHE A 188 9.11 23.75 1.88
CA PHE A 188 8.19 24.83 1.46
C PHE A 188 8.07 26.00 2.45
N GLY A 189 8.89 26.03 3.52
CA GLY A 189 8.82 27.07 4.54
C GLY A 189 7.52 27.04 5.36
N SER A 190 6.87 25.89 5.46
CA SER A 190 5.63 25.68 6.21
C SER A 190 5.90 25.20 7.64
N LYS A 191 4.85 24.88 8.39
CA LYS A 191 4.91 24.41 9.78
C LYS A 191 4.12 23.12 9.94
N VAL A 192 4.55 22.28 10.88
CA VAL A 192 3.78 21.13 11.33
C VAL A 192 3.03 21.50 12.61
N VAL A 193 1.75 21.16 12.70
CA VAL A 193 0.92 21.40 13.88
C VAL A 193 0.30 20.11 14.37
N THR A 194 0.27 19.91 15.67
CA THR A 194 -0.44 18.78 16.29
C THR A 194 -1.90 19.13 16.44
N VAL A 195 -2.76 18.23 16.00
CA VAL A 195 -4.20 18.31 16.17
C VAL A 195 -4.73 17.06 16.87
N GLU A 196 -5.86 17.16 17.53
CA GLU A 196 -6.50 16.02 18.16
C GLU A 196 -7.07 15.06 17.10
N TRP A 197 -7.07 13.78 17.42
CA TRP A 197 -7.71 12.78 16.60
C TRP A 197 -9.23 13.00 16.58
N PRO A 198 -9.86 13.08 15.40
CA PRO A 198 -11.30 12.86 15.36
C PRO A 198 -11.61 11.45 15.88
N GLU A 199 -12.59 11.33 16.76
CA GLU A 199 -12.93 10.04 17.41
C GLU A 199 -13.16 8.91 16.39
N ARG A 200 -13.83 9.22 15.29
CA ARG A 200 -14.08 8.29 14.19
C ARG A 200 -12.80 7.76 13.56
N ASP A 201 -11.82 8.62 13.31
CA ASP A 201 -10.54 8.26 12.67
C ASP A 201 -9.67 7.45 13.62
N LEU A 202 -9.67 7.80 14.91
CA LEU A 202 -8.94 7.07 15.94
C LEU A 202 -9.42 5.61 16.08
N ARG A 203 -10.72 5.35 15.94
CA ARG A 203 -11.29 3.98 16.03
C ARG A 203 -10.77 3.03 14.96
N ILE A 204 -10.40 3.53 13.79
CA ILE A 204 -9.90 2.72 12.67
C ILE A 204 -8.41 2.83 12.46
N GLU A 205 -7.70 3.61 13.28
CA GLU A 205 -6.24 3.68 13.18
C GLU A 205 -5.61 2.35 13.65
N SER A 206 -4.60 1.90 12.92
CA SER A 206 -3.91 0.61 13.12
C SER A 206 -2.56 0.77 13.80
N ASP A 207 -2.31 1.85 14.52
CA ASP A 207 -1.02 2.14 15.17
C ASP A 207 0.18 2.01 14.20
N ASN A 208 1.35 1.60 14.67
CA ASN A 208 2.51 1.40 13.81
C ASN A 208 2.29 0.24 12.84
N THR A 209 2.42 0.50 11.54
CA THR A 209 2.39 -0.53 10.50
C THR A 209 3.54 -0.30 9.51
N TYR A 210 4.74 -0.61 9.93
CA TYR A 210 5.93 -0.62 9.07
C TYR A 210 6.41 -2.06 8.88
N PHE A 211 6.90 -2.36 7.70
CA PHE A 211 7.15 -3.72 7.26
C PHE A 211 8.54 -4.24 7.60
N ASP A 212 8.63 -5.53 7.90
CA ASP A 212 9.81 -6.32 7.64
C ASP A 212 9.78 -6.72 6.16
N ASP A 213 10.74 -6.24 5.40
CA ASP A 213 10.86 -6.47 3.96
C ASP A 213 11.92 -7.52 3.61
N SER A 214 12.42 -8.23 4.60
CA SER A 214 13.52 -9.18 4.43
C SER A 214 13.24 -10.24 3.36
N LYS A 215 11.99 -10.68 3.24
CA LYS A 215 11.56 -11.68 2.26
C LYS A 215 11.74 -11.19 0.81
N ILE A 216 11.20 -10.01 0.48
CA ILE A 216 11.33 -9.46 -0.88
C ILE A 216 12.74 -8.96 -1.15
N ARG A 217 13.41 -8.39 -0.14
CA ARG A 217 14.81 -7.94 -0.22
C ARG A 217 15.75 -9.09 -0.57
N SER A 218 15.58 -10.24 0.08
CA SER A 218 16.37 -11.44 -0.18
C SER A 218 16.12 -11.98 -1.60
N LEU A 219 14.85 -12.07 -2.03
CA LEU A 219 14.48 -12.57 -3.35
C LEU A 219 15.02 -11.72 -4.49
N LEU A 220 14.92 -10.39 -4.36
CA LEU A 220 15.32 -9.44 -5.39
C LEU A 220 16.75 -8.90 -5.23
N LYS A 221 17.46 -9.29 -4.15
CA LYS A 221 18.80 -8.80 -3.80
C LYS A 221 18.88 -7.28 -3.73
N LEU A 222 17.88 -6.65 -3.09
CA LEU A 222 17.80 -5.20 -2.94
C LEU A 222 18.85 -4.71 -1.94
N SER A 223 19.60 -3.67 -2.29
CA SER A 223 20.58 -3.01 -1.41
C SER A 223 19.95 -1.87 -0.63
N GLU A 224 19.46 -0.86 -1.33
CA GLU A 224 18.97 0.40 -0.75
C GLU A 224 17.67 0.84 -1.41
N TYR A 225 16.95 1.73 -0.76
CA TYR A 225 15.76 2.41 -1.27
C TYR A 225 16.04 3.89 -1.42
N LYS A 226 15.31 4.54 -2.32
CA LYS A 226 15.32 6.00 -2.45
C LYS A 226 14.89 6.63 -1.13
N GLN A 227 15.67 7.62 -0.69
CA GLN A 227 15.46 8.28 0.58
C GLN A 227 14.44 9.43 0.43
N PHE A 228 13.60 9.61 1.45
CA PHE A 228 12.52 10.61 1.41
C PHE A 228 13.05 12.04 1.42
N ASP A 229 14.15 12.31 2.13
CA ASP A 229 14.81 13.62 2.15
C ASP A 229 15.39 13.99 0.78
N GLU A 230 15.88 13.03 0.00
CA GLU A 230 16.33 13.26 -1.38
C GLU A 230 15.16 13.63 -2.28
N PHE A 231 14.06 12.88 -2.21
CA PHE A 231 12.83 13.20 -2.94
C PHE A 231 12.33 14.63 -2.66
N THR A 232 12.41 15.09 -1.41
CA THR A 232 11.97 16.45 -1.07
C THR A 232 12.84 17.54 -1.67
N LYS A 233 14.06 17.27 -2.11
CA LYS A 233 14.89 18.24 -2.84
C LYS A 233 14.37 18.50 -4.26
N ASP A 234 13.70 17.51 -4.86
CA ASP A 234 13.28 17.51 -6.27
C ASP A 234 11.84 18.01 -6.51
N ILE A 235 11.04 18.26 -5.45
CA ILE A 235 9.63 18.70 -5.53
C ILE A 235 9.41 20.19 -5.31
#